data_98b8c3332a47fa7124f0d128032b01ff
#
_entry.id   98b8c3332a47fa7124f0d128032b01ff
#
_cell.length_a   1.000
_cell.length_b   1.000
_cell.length_c   1.000
_cell.angle_alpha   90.00
_cell.angle_beta   90.00
_cell.angle_gamma   90.00
#
_symmetry.space_group_name_H-M   'P 1'
#
loop_
_entity.id
_entity.type
_entity.pdbx_description
1 polymer ?
#
loop_
_entity_poly.entity_id
_entity_poly.type
_entity_poly.pdbx_seq_one_letter_code
_entity_poly.pdbx_strand_id
1 'polypeptide(L)'
;KHETNYKHWATGHSPAWPEDGSLNGFTVLSDYAEKTGHVTFRYNTPMVKLVVEGDKVVGAIGKGENGYIQVNASKGVLVSTGGYGINVDMQKALQPHTTSLYGFNSAQPGCEGDGIKACLWAGAKMDDTHSSMLFDRGGLPADSLGGADCGVGTLFWMGSQPWLKVNLNGERFCNESGTYDFVLHSDAQQPGSIHVTLWDADFATYAEQFDMHGCSRLFPFDNGAAPNIPILHGNTNT
;
A
#
# COMPACT_ATOMS: atom_id res chain seq x y z
N LYS A 1 -3.77 13.48 19.26
CA LYS A 1 -4.82 13.12 20.26
C LYS A 1 -6.14 12.67 19.65
N HIS A 2 -6.45 12.98 18.40
CA HIS A 2 -7.66 12.50 17.76
C HIS A 2 -7.67 10.96 17.62
N GLU A 3 -6.53 10.34 17.44
CA GLU A 3 -6.41 8.89 17.39
C GLU A 3 -6.75 8.23 18.73
N THR A 4 -6.53 8.90 19.83
CA THR A 4 -6.90 8.42 21.16
C THR A 4 -8.40 8.41 21.43
N ASN A 5 -9.18 9.08 20.58
CA ASN A 5 -10.64 9.11 20.67
C ASN A 5 -11.31 7.98 19.87
N TYR A 6 -10.57 7.26 19.04
CA TYR A 6 -11.09 6.09 18.39
C TYR A 6 -11.26 4.99 19.42
N LYS A 7 -12.48 4.58 19.61
CA LYS A 7 -12.73 3.36 20.36
C LYS A 7 -12.11 2.21 19.60
N HIS A 8 -11.39 1.36 20.33
CA HIS A 8 -10.98 0.09 19.80
C HIS A 8 -12.22 -0.74 19.50
N TRP A 9 -12.61 -0.76 18.25
CA TRP A 9 -13.57 -1.71 17.79
C TRP A 9 -12.81 -2.99 17.52
N ALA A 10 -13.03 -4.00 18.34
CA ALA A 10 -12.58 -5.36 18.05
C ALA A 10 -13.40 -5.94 16.87
N THR A 11 -13.52 -5.20 15.78
CA THR A 11 -14.39 -5.50 14.65
C THR A 11 -13.62 -5.88 13.41
N GLY A 12 -12.32 -6.05 13.50
CA GLY A 12 -11.55 -6.65 12.43
C GLY A 12 -11.95 -8.11 12.27
N HIS A 13 -12.66 -8.43 11.21
CA HIS A 13 -12.84 -9.82 10.81
C HIS A 13 -11.60 -10.24 10.02
N SER A 14 -10.68 -10.90 10.68
CA SER A 14 -9.55 -11.53 10.03
C SER A 14 -9.86 -13.02 9.93
N PRO A 15 -10.20 -13.55 8.74
CA PRO A 15 -10.38 -14.98 8.61
C PRO A 15 -9.06 -15.69 8.94
N ALA A 16 -9.13 -16.78 9.69
CA ALA A 16 -7.98 -17.64 9.89
C ALA A 16 -7.74 -18.42 8.59
N TRP A 17 -6.72 -18.01 7.84
CA TRP A 17 -6.24 -18.75 6.69
C TRP A 17 -5.18 -19.76 7.09
N PRO A 18 -5.04 -20.88 6.37
CA PRO A 18 -3.93 -21.79 6.56
C PRO A 18 -2.58 -21.07 6.40
N GLU A 19 -1.62 -21.36 7.27
CA GLU A 19 -0.29 -20.74 7.24
C GLU A 19 0.49 -21.06 5.95
N ASP A 20 0.16 -22.16 5.29
CA ASP A 20 0.77 -22.58 4.02
C ASP A 20 0.32 -21.74 2.81
N GLY A 21 -0.58 -20.77 3.03
CA GLY A 21 -1.11 -19.91 1.96
C GLY A 21 -2.00 -20.63 0.95
N SER A 22 -2.39 -21.88 1.21
CA SER A 22 -3.22 -22.68 0.30
C SER A 22 -4.60 -22.09 0.08
N LEU A 23 -5.11 -21.32 1.02
CA LEU A 23 -6.38 -20.59 0.93
C LEU A 23 -6.17 -19.13 1.27
N ASN A 24 -6.82 -18.26 0.52
CA ASN A 24 -6.97 -16.85 0.83
C ASN A 24 -8.32 -16.34 0.29
N GLY A 25 -8.72 -15.13 0.69
CA GLY A 25 -10.03 -14.59 0.30
C GLY A 25 -10.26 -14.54 -1.21
N PHE A 26 -9.21 -14.28 -1.97
CA PHE A 26 -9.32 -14.21 -3.43
C PHE A 26 -9.51 -15.58 -4.05
N THR A 27 -8.75 -16.59 -3.65
CA THR A 27 -8.92 -17.95 -4.16
C THR A 27 -10.29 -18.52 -3.85
N VAL A 28 -10.78 -18.34 -2.62
CA VAL A 28 -12.11 -18.80 -2.22
C VAL A 28 -13.22 -18.13 -3.04
N LEU A 29 -13.12 -16.81 -3.24
CA LEU A 29 -14.13 -16.06 -4.01
C LEU A 29 -14.05 -16.36 -5.51
N SER A 30 -12.86 -16.48 -6.08
CA SER A 30 -12.71 -16.83 -7.49
C SER A 30 -13.23 -18.23 -7.80
N ASP A 31 -12.88 -19.21 -6.96
CA ASP A 31 -13.39 -20.57 -7.11
C ASP A 31 -14.92 -20.66 -6.99
N TYR A 32 -15.47 -19.89 -6.05
CA TYR A 32 -16.92 -19.80 -5.93
C TYR A 32 -17.55 -19.21 -7.19
N ALA A 33 -17.00 -18.10 -7.67
CA ALA A 33 -17.50 -17.43 -8.88
C ALA A 33 -17.43 -18.34 -10.11
N GLU A 34 -16.34 -19.06 -10.31
CA GLU A 34 -16.21 -20.03 -11.42
C GLU A 34 -17.23 -21.16 -11.32
N LYS A 35 -17.44 -21.70 -10.12
CA LYS A 35 -18.42 -22.77 -9.90
C LYS A 35 -19.88 -22.37 -10.21
N THR A 36 -20.18 -21.07 -10.23
CA THR A 36 -21.51 -20.59 -10.67
C THR A 36 -21.75 -20.81 -12.17
N GLY A 37 -20.70 -20.96 -12.97
CA GLY A 37 -20.78 -21.03 -14.42
C GLY A 37 -21.12 -19.70 -15.12
N HIS A 38 -21.20 -18.60 -14.35
CA HIS A 38 -21.55 -17.27 -14.86
C HIS A 38 -20.36 -16.33 -15.02
N VAL A 39 -19.18 -16.74 -14.56
CA VAL A 39 -17.96 -15.92 -14.56
C VAL A 39 -16.87 -16.63 -15.35
N THR A 40 -16.20 -15.87 -16.19
CA THR A 40 -15.00 -16.32 -16.91
C THR A 40 -13.85 -15.40 -16.53
N PHE A 41 -12.81 -15.93 -15.92
CA PHE A 41 -11.57 -15.19 -15.66
C PHE A 41 -10.63 -15.26 -16.86
N ARG A 42 -10.00 -14.13 -17.17
CA ARG A 42 -8.93 -14.05 -18.16
C ARG A 42 -7.72 -13.42 -17.50
N TYR A 43 -6.83 -14.27 -17.02
CA TYR A 43 -5.56 -13.87 -16.45
C TYR A 43 -4.57 -13.42 -17.52
N ASN A 44 -3.52 -12.71 -17.13
CA ASN A 44 -2.48 -12.22 -18.04
C ASN A 44 -3.04 -11.46 -19.27
N THR A 45 -4.14 -10.73 -19.04
CA THR A 45 -4.85 -10.02 -20.08
C THR A 45 -5.15 -8.59 -19.62
N PRO A 46 -4.12 -7.73 -19.44
CA PRO A 46 -4.33 -6.35 -19.03
C PRO A 46 -5.25 -5.62 -20.00
N MET A 47 -6.17 -4.84 -19.46
CA MET A 47 -7.04 -3.97 -20.23
C MET A 47 -6.21 -2.82 -20.82
N VAL A 48 -6.37 -2.59 -22.12
CA VAL A 48 -5.65 -1.52 -22.83
C VAL A 48 -6.55 -0.38 -23.26
N LYS A 49 -7.86 -0.64 -23.41
CA LYS A 49 -8.82 0.38 -23.89
C LYS A 49 -10.25 -0.02 -23.57
N LEU A 50 -11.11 0.98 -23.32
CA LEU A 50 -12.55 0.82 -23.35
C LEU A 50 -13.08 1.01 -24.79
N VAL A 51 -14.10 0.25 -25.16
CA VAL A 51 -14.81 0.40 -26.44
C VAL A 51 -15.98 1.34 -26.23
N VAL A 52 -16.02 2.41 -26.98
CA VAL A 52 -17.05 3.47 -26.89
C VAL A 52 -17.81 3.55 -28.21
N GLU A 53 -19.13 3.53 -28.14
CA GLU A 53 -20.05 3.74 -29.26
C GLU A 53 -21.00 4.89 -28.88
N GLY A 54 -20.88 6.02 -29.57
CA GLY A 54 -21.56 7.24 -29.16
C GLY A 54 -21.12 7.64 -27.75
N ASP A 55 -22.07 7.77 -26.83
CA ASP A 55 -21.84 8.16 -25.43
C ASP A 55 -21.79 6.97 -24.47
N LYS A 56 -21.68 5.75 -24.99
CA LYS A 56 -21.74 4.53 -24.17
C LYS A 56 -20.48 3.70 -24.27
N VAL A 57 -20.04 3.19 -23.12
CA VAL A 57 -19.02 2.15 -23.06
C VAL A 57 -19.71 0.81 -23.30
N VAL A 58 -19.36 0.14 -24.39
CA VAL A 58 -19.97 -1.12 -24.85
C VAL A 58 -19.04 -2.33 -24.73
N GLY A 59 -17.83 -2.12 -24.19
CA GLY A 59 -16.87 -3.21 -24.01
C GLY A 59 -15.50 -2.74 -23.61
N ALA A 60 -14.56 -3.67 -23.58
CA ALA A 60 -13.16 -3.42 -23.32
C ALA A 60 -12.27 -4.26 -24.23
N ILE A 61 -11.06 -3.78 -24.45
CA ILE A 61 -10.00 -4.49 -25.18
C ILE A 61 -8.90 -4.83 -24.18
N GLY A 62 -8.54 -6.10 -24.11
CA GLY A 62 -7.39 -6.61 -23.39
C GLY A 62 -6.29 -7.09 -24.34
N LYS A 63 -5.05 -7.08 -23.86
CA LYS A 63 -3.90 -7.62 -24.60
C LYS A 63 -3.49 -8.95 -23.97
N GLY A 64 -3.88 -10.05 -24.59
CA GLY A 64 -3.43 -11.38 -24.21
C GLY A 64 -2.13 -11.78 -24.93
N GLU A 65 -1.67 -12.98 -24.65
CA GLU A 65 -0.45 -13.56 -25.24
C GLU A 65 -0.52 -13.63 -26.78
N ASN A 66 -1.69 -14.00 -27.31
CA ASN A 66 -1.91 -14.20 -28.75
C ASN A 66 -2.51 -12.97 -29.46
N GLY A 67 -2.41 -11.77 -28.84
CA GLY A 67 -2.91 -10.54 -29.42
C GLY A 67 -4.04 -9.89 -28.63
N TYR A 68 -4.77 -9.00 -29.28
CA TYR A 68 -5.85 -8.26 -28.65
C TYR A 68 -7.16 -9.04 -28.64
N ILE A 69 -7.86 -8.92 -27.54
CA ILE A 69 -9.17 -9.56 -27.33
C ILE A 69 -10.16 -8.45 -27.00
N GLN A 70 -11.21 -8.33 -27.79
CA GLN A 70 -12.34 -7.46 -27.45
C GLN A 70 -13.42 -8.26 -26.74
N VAL A 71 -13.89 -7.74 -25.63
CA VAL A 71 -15.03 -8.25 -24.87
C VAL A 71 -16.14 -7.23 -24.95
N ASN A 72 -17.28 -7.61 -25.54
CA ASN A 72 -18.45 -6.77 -25.61
C ASN A 72 -19.31 -6.92 -24.36
N ALA A 73 -19.85 -5.83 -23.87
CA ALA A 73 -20.65 -5.78 -22.64
C ALA A 73 -22.00 -5.15 -22.90
N SER A 74 -23.05 -5.95 -22.78
CA SER A 74 -24.44 -5.48 -23.02
C SER A 74 -24.99 -4.58 -21.91
N LYS A 75 -24.45 -4.70 -20.68
CA LYS A 75 -24.94 -3.93 -19.52
C LYS A 75 -23.97 -2.83 -19.09
N GLY A 76 -22.68 -2.97 -19.35
CA GLY A 76 -21.65 -2.01 -18.99
C GLY A 76 -20.35 -2.69 -18.57
N VAL A 77 -19.34 -1.88 -18.26
CA VAL A 77 -18.01 -2.32 -17.83
C VAL A 77 -17.74 -1.75 -16.44
N LEU A 78 -17.44 -2.63 -15.49
CA LEU A 78 -16.95 -2.22 -14.17
C LEU A 78 -15.42 -2.15 -14.22
N VAL A 79 -14.85 -0.99 -13.89
CA VAL A 79 -13.41 -0.78 -13.83
C VAL A 79 -12.98 -0.77 -12.36
N SER A 80 -12.22 -1.78 -11.94
CA SER A 80 -11.70 -1.94 -10.57
C SER A 80 -10.19 -2.24 -10.57
N THR A 81 -9.44 -1.52 -11.41
CA THR A 81 -8.02 -1.77 -11.69
C THR A 81 -7.07 -1.10 -10.71
N GLY A 82 -7.58 -0.56 -9.61
CA GLY A 82 -6.79 0.19 -8.64
C GLY A 82 -6.34 1.56 -9.15
N GLY A 83 -5.38 2.13 -8.44
CA GLY A 83 -4.83 3.44 -8.71
C GLY A 83 -3.59 3.42 -9.62
N TYR A 84 -2.74 4.44 -9.44
CA TYR A 84 -1.49 4.61 -10.20
C TYR A 84 -0.26 4.62 -9.27
N GLY A 85 -0.34 3.94 -8.13
CA GLY A 85 0.65 4.03 -7.07
C GLY A 85 2.07 3.60 -7.45
N ILE A 86 2.26 2.72 -8.45
CA ILE A 86 3.60 2.36 -8.94
C ILE A 86 4.01 3.10 -10.22
N ASN A 87 3.13 3.93 -10.78
CA ASN A 87 3.45 4.72 -11.96
C ASN A 87 4.07 6.06 -11.53
N VAL A 88 5.39 6.09 -11.44
CA VAL A 88 6.14 7.26 -10.98
C VAL A 88 5.90 8.49 -11.88
N ASP A 89 5.70 8.30 -13.18
CA ASP A 89 5.43 9.41 -14.10
C ASP A 89 4.06 10.03 -13.83
N MET A 90 3.03 9.21 -13.59
CA MET A 90 1.73 9.74 -13.17
C MET A 90 1.80 10.41 -11.81
N GLN A 91 2.57 9.87 -10.87
CA GLN A 91 2.76 10.50 -9.57
C GLN A 91 3.44 11.86 -9.71
N LYS A 92 4.52 11.95 -10.48
CA LYS A 92 5.21 13.23 -10.76
C LYS A 92 4.30 14.24 -11.44
N ALA A 93 3.44 13.81 -12.34
CA ALA A 93 2.51 14.68 -13.05
C ALA A 93 1.34 15.16 -12.19
N LEU A 94 0.77 14.28 -11.36
CA LEU A 94 -0.45 14.54 -10.61
C LEU A 94 -0.19 14.94 -9.15
N GLN A 95 0.91 14.46 -8.56
CA GLN A 95 1.29 14.67 -7.16
C GLN A 95 2.79 15.01 -7.01
N PRO A 96 3.29 16.06 -7.69
CA PRO A 96 4.73 16.34 -7.69
C PRO A 96 5.30 16.58 -6.29
N HIS A 97 4.51 17.10 -5.36
CA HIS A 97 4.90 17.30 -3.97
C HIS A 97 5.07 15.98 -3.20
N THR A 98 4.28 14.97 -3.52
CA THR A 98 4.33 13.67 -2.84
C THR A 98 5.62 12.93 -3.17
N THR A 99 6.08 13.01 -4.40
CA THR A 99 7.27 12.28 -4.87
C THR A 99 8.57 12.74 -4.19
N SER A 100 8.56 13.90 -3.55
CA SER A 100 9.70 14.38 -2.75
C SER A 100 9.67 13.91 -1.28
N LEU A 101 8.58 13.26 -0.85
CA LEU A 101 8.36 12.94 0.54
C LEU A 101 8.60 11.47 0.88
N TYR A 102 8.48 10.55 -0.05
CA TYR A 102 8.64 9.14 0.25
C TYR A 102 9.99 8.59 -0.24
N GLY A 103 10.55 7.68 0.55
CA GLY A 103 11.81 7.01 0.24
C GLY A 103 11.65 5.59 -0.30
N PHE A 104 10.47 5.04 -0.23
CA PHE A 104 10.16 3.69 -0.72
C PHE A 104 8.71 3.63 -1.16
N ASN A 105 8.48 3.09 -2.34
CA ASN A 105 7.13 2.92 -2.87
C ASN A 105 6.62 1.49 -2.59
N SER A 106 5.71 1.36 -1.63
CA SER A 106 5.06 0.09 -1.28
C SER A 106 3.67 -0.07 -1.91
N ALA A 107 3.36 0.69 -2.96
CA ALA A 107 2.09 0.57 -3.64
C ALA A 107 1.91 -0.83 -4.25
N GLN A 108 0.66 -1.21 -4.40
CA GLN A 108 0.28 -2.53 -4.91
C GLN A 108 0.86 -2.75 -6.31
N PRO A 109 1.55 -3.87 -6.57
CA PRO A 109 1.99 -4.22 -7.91
C PRO A 109 0.82 -4.24 -8.90
N GLY A 110 1.04 -3.71 -10.12
CA GLY A 110 -0.01 -3.60 -11.14
C GLY A 110 -0.88 -2.34 -11.08
N CYS A 111 -0.71 -1.50 -10.04
CA CYS A 111 -1.42 -0.21 -9.96
C CYS A 111 -0.73 0.86 -10.82
N GLU A 112 -0.81 0.71 -12.14
CA GLU A 112 -0.16 1.59 -13.13
C GLU A 112 -1.06 2.69 -13.72
N GLY A 113 -2.30 2.76 -13.24
CA GLY A 113 -3.27 3.76 -13.68
C GLY A 113 -3.93 3.45 -15.02
N ASP A 114 -3.87 2.23 -15.51
CA ASP A 114 -4.40 1.86 -16.83
C ASP A 114 -5.90 2.05 -16.93
N GLY A 115 -6.66 1.68 -15.89
CA GLY A 115 -8.10 1.94 -15.86
C GLY A 115 -8.44 3.41 -15.82
N ILE A 116 -7.66 4.21 -15.08
CA ILE A 116 -7.83 5.67 -15.04
C ILE A 116 -7.61 6.26 -16.44
N LYS A 117 -6.50 5.92 -17.10
CA LYS A 117 -6.20 6.34 -18.47
C LYS A 117 -7.30 5.94 -19.44
N ALA A 118 -7.76 4.69 -19.37
CA ALA A 118 -8.82 4.17 -20.23
C ALA A 118 -10.15 4.91 -20.02
N CYS A 119 -10.51 5.24 -18.78
CA CYS A 119 -11.69 6.03 -18.47
C CYS A 119 -11.59 7.47 -18.99
N LEU A 120 -10.43 8.12 -18.83
CA LEU A 120 -10.19 9.47 -19.37
C LEU A 120 -10.30 9.51 -20.89
N TRP A 121 -9.73 8.52 -21.58
CA TRP A 121 -9.86 8.40 -23.05
C TRP A 121 -11.30 8.11 -23.49
N ALA A 122 -12.11 7.53 -22.64
CA ALA A 122 -13.54 7.32 -22.87
C ALA A 122 -14.40 8.56 -22.50
N GLY A 123 -13.79 9.67 -22.11
CA GLY A 123 -14.49 10.92 -21.81
C GLY A 123 -14.82 11.17 -20.33
N ALA A 124 -14.35 10.32 -19.43
CA ALA A 124 -14.49 10.55 -17.99
C ALA A 124 -13.66 11.77 -17.54
N LYS A 125 -14.05 12.33 -16.40
CA LYS A 125 -13.26 13.36 -15.72
C LYS A 125 -12.50 12.74 -14.55
N MET A 126 -11.32 13.27 -14.31
CA MET A 126 -10.54 12.96 -13.13
C MET A 126 -10.96 13.90 -11.99
N ASP A 127 -10.82 13.43 -10.76
CA ASP A 127 -10.93 14.27 -9.57
C ASP A 127 -9.84 15.35 -9.60
N ASP A 128 -10.16 16.54 -9.12
CA ASP A 128 -9.22 17.66 -9.06
C ASP A 128 -8.18 17.52 -7.93
N THR A 129 -8.48 16.68 -6.94
CA THR A 129 -7.61 16.45 -5.79
C THR A 129 -6.89 15.12 -5.92
N HIS A 130 -5.57 15.18 -6.01
CA HIS A 130 -4.71 14.01 -6.07
C HIS A 130 -3.90 13.88 -4.79
N SER A 131 -4.05 12.77 -4.11
CA SER A 131 -3.32 12.48 -2.87
C SER A 131 -2.97 11.01 -2.75
N SER A 132 -1.92 10.72 -2.01
CA SER A 132 -1.52 9.36 -1.64
C SER A 132 -1.43 9.26 -0.13
N MET A 133 -1.72 8.07 0.38
CA MET A 133 -1.46 7.77 1.77
C MET A 133 0.03 7.49 1.94
N LEU A 134 0.67 8.22 2.83
CA LEU A 134 2.08 8.11 3.14
C LEU A 134 2.25 7.62 4.58
N PHE A 135 3.23 6.77 4.78
CA PHE A 135 3.55 6.21 6.10
C PHE A 135 5.05 6.21 6.34
N ASP A 136 5.45 6.45 7.57
CA ASP A 136 6.83 6.40 8.04
C ASP A 136 7.29 4.97 8.38
N ARG A 137 7.02 4.01 7.50
CA ARG A 137 7.29 2.58 7.72
C ARG A 137 7.94 1.85 6.56
N GLY A 138 8.70 2.55 5.75
CA GLY A 138 9.58 1.93 4.76
C GLY A 138 10.92 1.56 5.40
N GLY A 139 11.36 0.31 5.25
CA GLY A 139 12.70 -0.11 5.62
C GLY A 139 13.60 -0.16 4.39
N LEU A 140 14.77 0.46 4.46
CA LEU A 140 15.77 0.47 3.40
C LEU A 140 17.03 -0.29 3.84
N PRO A 141 17.78 -0.91 2.90
CA PRO A 141 19.13 -1.38 3.18
C PRO A 141 20.02 -0.25 3.70
N ALA A 142 20.97 -0.57 4.58
CA ALA A 142 21.81 0.42 5.26
C ALA A 142 22.67 1.28 4.33
N ASP A 143 22.94 0.81 3.12
CA ASP A 143 23.73 1.47 2.08
C ASP A 143 22.88 2.21 1.04
N SER A 144 21.57 2.27 1.27
CA SER A 144 20.62 2.89 0.35
C SER A 144 20.17 4.25 0.87
N LEU A 145 19.88 5.14 -0.06
CA LEU A 145 19.18 6.40 0.23
C LEU A 145 17.71 6.31 -0.21
N GLY A 146 16.87 7.07 0.45
CA GLY A 146 15.47 7.22 0.09
C GLY A 146 15.30 8.03 -1.21
N GLY A 147 14.15 7.91 -1.82
CA GLY A 147 13.73 8.67 -2.99
C GLY A 147 12.63 7.98 -3.78
N ALA A 148 11.89 8.76 -4.56
CA ALA A 148 10.77 8.24 -5.37
C ALA A 148 11.18 7.12 -6.35
N ASP A 149 12.41 7.16 -6.79
CA ASP A 149 12.97 6.18 -7.73
C ASP A 149 13.71 5.03 -7.00
N CYS A 150 13.64 4.98 -5.66
CA CYS A 150 14.24 3.90 -4.88
C CYS A 150 13.54 2.57 -5.20
N GLY A 151 14.25 1.69 -5.89
CA GLY A 151 13.75 0.37 -6.29
C GLY A 151 13.93 -0.72 -5.24
N VAL A 152 14.51 -0.38 -4.09
CA VAL A 152 14.81 -1.31 -2.99
C VAL A 152 14.08 -0.86 -1.72
N GLY A 153 13.66 -1.81 -0.92
CA GLY A 153 13.00 -1.53 0.33
C GLY A 153 11.96 -2.59 0.69
N THR A 154 11.47 -2.51 1.90
CA THR A 154 10.44 -3.40 2.43
C THR A 154 9.51 -2.65 3.35
N LEU A 155 8.35 -3.21 3.61
CA LEU A 155 7.44 -2.68 4.63
C LEU A 155 8.01 -3.02 6.02
N PHE A 156 8.27 -1.97 6.79
CA PHE A 156 8.86 -2.06 8.12
C PHE A 156 7.91 -1.47 9.17
N TRP A 157 7.09 -2.32 9.74
CA TRP A 157 6.04 -1.91 10.68
C TRP A 157 6.54 -1.17 11.92
N MET A 158 7.77 -1.47 12.36
CA MET A 158 8.41 -0.77 13.48
C MET A 158 8.68 0.70 13.18
N GLY A 159 8.82 1.08 11.92
CA GLY A 159 9.07 2.45 11.51
C GLY A 159 8.01 3.44 12.01
N SER A 160 6.75 3.02 12.06
CA SER A 160 5.65 3.88 12.55
C SER A 160 5.47 3.86 14.06
N GLN A 161 6.32 3.16 14.80
CA GLN A 161 6.24 3.16 16.26
C GLN A 161 6.98 4.37 16.85
N PRO A 162 6.60 4.86 18.04
CA PRO A 162 7.23 6.02 18.67
C PRO A 162 8.58 5.70 19.31
N TRP A 163 9.39 4.88 18.64
CA TRP A 163 10.77 4.63 19.00
C TRP A 163 11.63 5.84 18.64
N LEU A 164 12.77 5.97 19.30
CA LEU A 164 13.72 7.04 19.01
C LEU A 164 14.12 7.03 17.54
N LYS A 165 13.95 8.15 16.87
CA LYS A 165 14.37 8.37 15.48
C LYS A 165 15.51 9.38 15.42
N VAL A 166 16.60 8.98 14.79
CA VAL A 166 17.74 9.84 14.58
C VAL A 166 18.05 9.95 13.10
N ASN A 167 18.51 11.12 12.67
CA ASN A 167 18.99 11.34 11.30
C ASN A 167 20.40 10.72 11.08
N LEU A 168 20.94 10.84 9.89
CA LEU A 168 22.28 10.33 9.56
C LEU A 168 23.42 11.02 10.34
N ASN A 169 23.16 12.15 10.99
CA ASN A 169 24.11 12.82 11.88
C ASN A 169 24.01 12.29 13.33
N GLY A 170 23.09 11.38 13.63
CA GLY A 170 22.84 10.87 14.97
C GLY A 170 21.99 11.83 15.82
N GLU A 171 21.33 12.81 15.23
CA GLU A 171 20.52 13.81 15.91
C GLU A 171 19.03 13.42 15.89
N ARG A 172 18.37 13.51 17.05
CA ARG A 172 16.91 13.40 17.13
C ARG A 172 16.28 14.60 16.45
N PHE A 173 15.34 14.39 15.54
CA PHE A 173 14.81 15.45 14.69
C PHE A 173 13.29 15.66 14.78
N CYS A 174 12.54 14.79 15.44
CA CYS A 174 11.09 14.91 15.51
C CYS A 174 10.53 14.46 16.86
N ASN A 175 9.24 14.68 17.05
CA ASN A 175 8.45 14.03 18.08
C ASN A 175 7.89 12.72 17.51
N GLU A 176 8.43 11.62 17.93
CA GLU A 176 8.10 10.28 17.43
C GLU A 176 6.64 9.85 17.75
N SER A 177 5.99 10.53 18.70
CA SER A 177 4.57 10.35 18.99
C SER A 177 3.67 11.22 18.10
N GLY A 178 4.23 11.88 17.10
CA GLY A 178 3.48 12.60 16.08
C GLY A 178 2.67 11.69 15.18
N THR A 179 1.84 12.30 14.33
CA THR A 179 1.12 11.57 13.29
C THR A 179 2.09 11.07 12.20
N TYR A 180 1.68 10.09 11.43
CA TYR A 180 2.48 9.56 10.30
C TYR A 180 2.96 10.68 9.37
N ASP A 181 2.04 11.58 8.99
CA ASP A 181 2.37 12.70 8.11
C ASP A 181 3.43 13.62 8.72
N PHE A 182 3.33 13.91 10.01
CA PHE A 182 4.30 14.77 10.69
C PHE A 182 5.70 14.13 10.69
N VAL A 183 5.80 12.87 11.05
CA VAL A 183 7.08 12.14 11.08
C VAL A 183 7.66 12.04 9.69
N LEU A 184 6.85 11.66 8.69
CA LEU A 184 7.30 11.53 7.31
C LEU A 184 7.80 12.87 6.73
N HIS A 185 7.07 13.97 6.95
CA HIS A 185 7.51 15.29 6.49
C HIS A 185 8.78 15.75 7.20
N SER A 186 8.93 15.41 8.47
CA SER A 186 10.16 15.70 9.22
C SER A 186 11.34 14.89 8.68
N ASP A 187 11.12 13.63 8.35
CA ASP A 187 12.11 12.72 7.77
C ASP A 187 12.57 13.17 6.38
N ALA A 188 11.64 13.58 5.53
CA ALA A 188 11.94 14.06 4.18
C ALA A 188 12.90 15.26 4.16
N GLN A 189 13.02 15.99 5.27
CA GLN A 189 13.93 17.13 5.42
C GLN A 189 15.30 16.75 5.99
N GLN A 190 15.48 15.49 6.39
CA GLN A 190 16.75 15.02 6.94
C GLN A 190 17.74 14.63 5.83
N PRO A 191 19.04 14.57 6.14
CA PRO A 191 20.05 14.10 5.19
C PRO A 191 19.67 12.74 4.60
N GLY A 192 19.61 12.67 3.26
CA GLY A 192 19.24 11.45 2.54
C GLY A 192 17.75 11.08 2.59
N SER A 193 16.90 11.90 3.23
CA SER A 193 15.47 11.62 3.44
C SER A 193 15.23 10.26 4.07
N ILE A 194 16.08 9.92 5.05
CA ILE A 194 15.99 8.68 5.84
C ILE A 194 16.34 8.93 7.30
N HIS A 195 15.93 8.02 8.14
CA HIS A 195 16.30 8.00 9.55
C HIS A 195 16.65 6.58 10.01
N VAL A 196 17.26 6.49 11.17
CA VAL A 196 17.49 5.24 11.89
C VAL A 196 16.55 5.18 13.09
N THR A 197 15.76 4.12 13.18
CA THR A 197 14.91 3.87 14.33
C THR A 197 15.65 3.01 15.34
N LEU A 198 15.70 3.45 16.59
CA LEU A 198 16.42 2.81 17.68
C LEU A 198 15.46 2.32 18.75
N TRP A 199 15.60 1.08 19.17
CA TRP A 199 14.90 0.48 20.31
C TRP A 199 15.83 -0.49 21.05
N ASP A 200 15.49 -0.80 22.27
CA ASP A 200 16.26 -1.74 23.10
C ASP A 200 15.65 -3.16 23.09
N ALA A 201 16.30 -4.07 23.80
CA ALA A 201 15.87 -5.46 23.90
C ALA A 201 14.54 -5.65 24.66
N ASP A 202 14.15 -4.65 25.46
CA ASP A 202 12.94 -4.68 26.26
C ASP A 202 11.72 -4.09 25.53
N PHE A 203 11.85 -3.85 24.22
CA PHE A 203 10.81 -3.21 23.38
C PHE A 203 9.41 -3.84 23.55
N ALA A 204 9.32 -5.13 23.76
CA ALA A 204 8.05 -5.83 23.95
C ALA A 204 7.31 -5.37 25.21
N THR A 205 8.05 -4.98 26.26
CA THR A 205 7.48 -4.46 27.50
C THR A 205 6.81 -3.11 27.30
N TYR A 206 7.31 -2.31 26.37
CA TYR A 206 6.79 -0.99 26.08
C TYR A 206 5.72 -0.99 24.96
N ALA A 207 5.65 -2.06 24.19
CA ALA A 207 4.79 -2.14 23.03
C ALA A 207 3.30 -1.93 23.36
N GLU A 208 2.85 -2.35 24.53
CA GLU A 208 1.49 -2.11 25.01
C GLU A 208 1.14 -0.63 25.14
N GLN A 209 2.14 0.21 25.42
CA GLN A 209 1.95 1.65 25.54
C GLN A 209 1.68 2.32 24.19
N PHE A 210 1.91 1.60 23.11
CA PHE A 210 1.79 2.08 21.74
C PHE A 210 0.54 1.54 21.01
N ASP A 211 -0.34 0.87 21.72
CA ASP A 211 -1.54 0.24 21.16
C ASP A 211 -2.46 1.23 20.43
N MET A 212 -2.37 2.49 20.79
CA MET A 212 -3.16 3.59 20.24
C MET A 212 -2.50 4.29 19.05
N HIS A 213 -1.32 3.85 18.63
CA HIS A 213 -0.55 4.52 17.59
C HIS A 213 -0.92 3.99 16.20
N GLY A 214 -2.07 4.41 15.71
CA GLY A 214 -2.56 4.12 14.36
C GLY A 214 -2.71 2.62 14.04
N CYS A 215 -2.59 2.28 12.76
CA CYS A 215 -2.72 0.90 12.29
C CYS A 215 -1.44 0.06 12.42
N SER A 216 -0.34 0.65 12.87
CA SER A 216 0.95 -0.03 13.09
C SER A 216 1.08 -0.61 14.49
N ARG A 217 0.02 -1.18 15.00
CA ARG A 217 0.01 -1.77 16.34
C ARG A 217 0.99 -2.93 16.44
N LEU A 218 1.68 -2.95 17.56
CA LEU A 218 2.39 -4.13 18.00
C LEU A 218 1.48 -4.90 18.93
N PHE A 219 1.29 -6.17 18.63
CA PHE A 219 0.57 -7.09 19.51
C PHE A 219 1.61 -8.04 20.09
N PRO A 220 2.15 -7.74 21.28
CA PRO A 220 3.12 -8.61 21.92
C PRO A 220 2.48 -9.88 22.47
N PHE A 221 1.14 -9.99 22.42
CA PHE A 221 0.41 -11.11 22.97
C PHE A 221 -0.08 -12.03 21.89
N ASP A 222 -0.19 -13.28 22.26
CA ASP A 222 -0.98 -14.25 21.53
C ASP A 222 -2.46 -13.93 21.75
N ASN A 223 -3.05 -13.23 20.80
CA ASN A 223 -4.48 -12.94 20.77
C ASN A 223 -5.23 -13.92 19.84
N GLY A 224 -4.60 -15.07 19.52
CA GLY A 224 -5.14 -16.06 18.60
C GLY A 224 -4.93 -15.72 17.12
N ALA A 225 -4.35 -14.58 16.81
CA ALA A 225 -3.79 -14.25 15.50
C ALA A 225 -2.27 -14.45 15.56
N ALA A 226 -1.64 -14.73 14.44
CA ALA A 226 -0.18 -14.75 14.37
C ALA A 226 0.35 -13.43 14.94
N PRO A 227 1.15 -13.46 16.00
CA PRO A 227 1.60 -12.24 16.63
C PRO A 227 2.42 -11.43 15.65
N ASN A 228 2.31 -10.10 15.68
CA ASN A 228 3.17 -9.23 14.89
C ASN A 228 4.67 -9.36 15.26
N ILE A 229 4.96 -10.00 16.37
CA ILE A 229 6.32 -10.29 16.85
C ILE A 229 7.16 -11.10 15.85
N PRO A 230 6.68 -12.16 15.19
CA PRO A 230 7.46 -12.85 14.15
C PRO A 230 7.86 -11.93 13.00
N ILE A 231 7.02 -10.98 12.63
CA ILE A 231 7.34 -9.96 11.63
C ILE A 231 8.47 -9.06 12.15
N LEU A 232 8.43 -8.72 13.44
CA LEU A 232 9.48 -7.96 14.10
C LEU A 232 10.80 -8.75 14.16
N HIS A 233 10.74 -10.03 14.52
CA HIS A 233 11.94 -10.89 14.57
C HIS A 233 12.60 -11.06 13.19
N GLY A 234 11.83 -11.13 12.13
CA GLY A 234 12.34 -11.16 10.77
C GLY A 234 13.09 -9.88 10.37
N ASN A 235 12.75 -8.75 10.97
CA ASN A 235 13.33 -7.44 10.67
C ASN A 235 14.41 -7.01 11.67
N THR A 236 14.52 -7.68 12.81
CA THR A 236 15.53 -7.37 13.85
C THR A 236 16.85 -8.12 13.67
N ASN A 237 16.93 -9.03 12.73
CA ASN A 237 18.13 -9.82 12.45
C ASN A 237 18.96 -9.30 11.27
N THR A 238 18.73 -8.04 10.87
CA THR A 238 19.55 -7.37 9.85
C THR A 238 20.47 -6.36 10.47
#